data_709b468927257da4f856ddeaae65429a
#
_entry.id   709b468927257da4f856ddeaae65429a
#
_cell.length_a   1.000
_cell.length_b   1.000
_cell.length_c   1.000
_cell.angle_alpha   90.00
_cell.angle_beta   90.00
_cell.angle_gamma   90.00
#
_symmetry.space_group_name_H-M   'P 1'
#
loop_
_entity.id
_entity.type
_entity.pdbx_description
1 polymer ?
#
loop_
_entity_poly.entity_id
_entity_poly.type
_entity_poly.pdbx_seq_one_letter_code
_entity_poly.pdbx_strand_id
1 'polypeptide(L)'
;MATPQVEPLVDPADPDWLRLRQSLWPDTPADEHLEEMAACAGQPGRYGQFIARLPTDRRAVGFAEAALRTDYVNGTDSSPVAFLEGLYVSPKVRRQGIAAALVAAVARWARAQGCTELASDTPLDNVTSQRVHERLGFTETERVVYFNMPLGDGHR
;
A
#
# COMPACT_ATOMS: atom_id res chain seq x y z
N MET A 1 -4.11 -25.49 0.89
CA MET A 1 -3.51 -24.43 0.09
C MET A 1 -2.14 -24.06 0.64
N ALA A 2 -1.20 -23.83 -0.24
CA ALA A 2 0.13 -23.42 0.17
C ALA A 2 0.10 -21.98 0.68
N THR A 3 0.80 -21.72 1.80
CA THR A 3 0.91 -20.40 2.38
C THR A 3 1.76 -19.51 1.48
N PRO A 4 1.31 -18.30 1.10
CA PRO A 4 2.13 -17.40 0.32
C PRO A 4 3.38 -16.98 1.11
N GLN A 5 4.47 -16.79 0.40
CA GLN A 5 5.71 -16.28 0.98
C GLN A 5 5.75 -14.77 0.80
N VAL A 6 5.85 -14.04 1.90
CA VAL A 6 5.92 -12.58 1.88
C VAL A 6 7.32 -12.14 2.30
N GLU A 7 7.94 -11.34 1.47
CA GLU A 7 9.30 -10.85 1.71
C GLU A 7 9.40 -9.35 1.45
N PRO A 8 10.30 -8.64 2.12
CA PRO A 8 10.47 -7.22 1.88
C PRO A 8 11.04 -6.93 0.49
N LEU A 9 10.59 -5.83 -0.10
CA LEU A 9 11.13 -5.30 -1.35
C LEU A 9 12.22 -4.29 -1.04
N VAL A 10 13.44 -4.57 -1.48
CA VAL A 10 14.61 -3.72 -1.18
C VAL A 10 15.35 -3.25 -2.43
N ASP A 11 15.12 -3.89 -3.57
CA ASP A 11 15.74 -3.52 -4.85
C ASP A 11 14.90 -2.48 -5.56
N PRO A 12 15.40 -1.24 -5.74
CA PRO A 12 14.63 -0.17 -6.40
C PRO A 12 14.35 -0.42 -7.88
N ALA A 13 14.95 -1.44 -8.48
CA ALA A 13 14.75 -1.81 -9.87
C ALA A 13 14.13 -3.21 -10.03
N ASP A 14 13.53 -3.75 -8.97
CA ASP A 14 12.92 -5.09 -9.02
C ASP A 14 11.83 -5.15 -10.10
N PRO A 15 11.98 -5.99 -11.12
CA PRO A 15 11.03 -6.03 -12.23
C PRO A 15 9.66 -6.57 -11.84
N ASP A 16 9.57 -7.45 -10.85
CA ASP A 16 8.28 -7.94 -10.35
C ASP A 16 7.51 -6.84 -9.62
N TRP A 17 8.20 -6.05 -8.81
CA TRP A 17 7.62 -4.90 -8.13
C TRP A 17 7.07 -3.90 -9.17
N LEU A 18 7.88 -3.56 -10.17
CA LEU A 18 7.44 -2.65 -11.23
C LEU A 18 6.19 -3.19 -11.95
N ARG A 19 6.20 -4.46 -12.32
CA ARG A 19 5.07 -5.08 -13.01
C ARG A 19 3.79 -5.03 -12.17
N LEU A 20 3.88 -5.32 -10.88
CA LEU A 20 2.72 -5.29 -9.99
C LEU A 20 2.22 -3.85 -9.76
N ARG A 21 3.13 -2.88 -9.64
CA ARG A 21 2.74 -1.48 -9.57
C ARG A 21 2.00 -1.02 -10.83
N GLN A 22 2.46 -1.45 -12.00
CA GLN A 22 1.80 -1.14 -13.28
C GLN A 22 0.41 -1.75 -13.36
N SER A 23 0.20 -2.90 -12.74
CA SER A 23 -1.13 -3.52 -12.65
C SER A 23 -2.09 -2.73 -11.75
N LEU A 24 -1.59 -2.20 -10.64
CA LEU A 24 -2.41 -1.41 -9.70
C LEU A 24 -2.63 0.03 -10.19
N TRP A 25 -1.60 0.64 -10.73
CA TRP A 25 -1.62 2.04 -11.19
C TRP A 25 -1.21 2.11 -12.67
N PRO A 26 -2.07 1.64 -13.59
CA PRO A 26 -1.71 1.51 -15.00
C PRO A 26 -1.51 2.85 -15.73
N ASP A 27 -2.04 3.95 -15.17
CA ASP A 27 -1.93 5.27 -15.79
C ASP A 27 -0.63 6.00 -15.42
N THR A 28 0.15 5.46 -14.48
CA THR A 28 1.43 6.03 -14.07
C THR A 28 2.53 5.58 -15.03
N PRO A 29 3.33 6.51 -15.59
CA PRO A 29 4.45 6.11 -16.47
C PRO A 29 5.50 5.26 -15.74
N ALA A 30 6.20 4.40 -16.50
CA ALA A 30 7.19 3.49 -15.94
C ALA A 30 8.34 4.20 -15.21
N ASP A 31 8.82 5.33 -15.75
CA ASP A 31 9.87 6.12 -15.12
C ASP A 31 9.44 6.72 -13.79
N GLU A 32 8.20 7.13 -13.67
CA GLU A 32 7.63 7.62 -12.40
C GLU A 32 7.53 6.50 -11.37
N HIS A 33 7.10 5.30 -11.77
CA HIS A 33 7.13 4.13 -10.89
C HIS A 33 8.53 3.87 -10.36
N LEU A 34 9.53 3.89 -11.22
CA LEU A 34 10.92 3.62 -10.83
C LEU A 34 11.45 4.70 -9.87
N GLU A 35 11.08 5.96 -10.04
CA GLU A 35 11.43 7.03 -9.11
C GLU A 35 10.82 6.80 -7.73
N GLU A 36 9.55 6.44 -7.68
CA GLU A 36 8.84 6.14 -6.44
C GLU A 36 9.42 4.91 -5.74
N MET A 37 9.74 3.86 -6.50
CA MET A 37 10.38 2.66 -5.97
C MET A 37 11.75 2.98 -5.36
N ALA A 38 12.54 3.81 -6.02
CA ALA A 38 13.83 4.25 -5.50
C ALA A 38 13.68 5.05 -4.19
N ALA A 39 12.69 5.93 -4.12
CA ALA A 39 12.41 6.70 -2.91
C ALA A 39 12.01 5.77 -1.75
N CYS A 40 11.17 4.79 -2.00
CA CYS A 40 10.74 3.82 -0.99
C CYS A 40 11.90 2.95 -0.51
N ALA A 41 12.67 2.37 -1.43
CA ALA A 41 13.79 1.49 -1.10
C ALA A 41 14.92 2.24 -0.38
N GLY A 42 15.09 3.53 -0.66
CA GLY A 42 16.13 4.37 -0.07
C GLY A 42 15.84 4.84 1.36
N GLN A 43 14.63 4.65 1.87
CA GLN A 43 14.23 5.14 3.20
C GLN A 43 13.45 4.08 3.96
N PRO A 44 14.10 2.97 4.37
CA PRO A 44 13.41 1.83 5.00
C PRO A 44 12.76 2.14 6.36
N GLY A 45 13.17 3.21 7.02
CA GLY A 45 12.52 3.66 8.26
C GLY A 45 11.25 4.46 8.04
N ARG A 46 11.01 4.91 6.82
CA ARG A 46 9.83 5.71 6.45
C ARG A 46 8.85 4.94 5.60
N TYR A 47 9.35 4.02 4.78
CA TYR A 47 8.53 3.24 3.86
C TYR A 47 8.73 1.75 4.10
N GLY A 48 7.63 1.00 4.05
CA GLY A 48 7.66 -0.46 4.11
C GLY A 48 6.95 -1.03 2.88
N GLN A 49 7.60 -1.93 2.18
CA GLN A 49 7.03 -2.54 1.00
C GLN A 49 7.35 -4.03 0.97
N PHE A 50 6.35 -4.82 0.57
CA PHE A 50 6.40 -6.27 0.64
C PHE A 50 5.82 -6.88 -0.61
N ILE A 51 6.37 -8.03 -1.01
CA ILE A 51 5.90 -8.79 -2.16
C ILE A 51 5.49 -10.19 -1.70
N ALA A 52 4.41 -10.69 -2.27
CA ALA A 52 3.94 -12.05 -2.02
C ALA A 52 4.27 -12.93 -3.22
N ARG A 53 4.85 -14.10 -2.95
CA ARG A 53 5.21 -15.09 -3.95
C ARG A 53 4.54 -16.41 -3.65
N LEU A 54 4.16 -17.13 -4.69
CA LEU A 54 3.66 -18.49 -4.53
C LEU A 54 4.82 -19.41 -4.14
N PRO A 55 4.64 -20.33 -3.18
CA PRO A 55 5.72 -21.19 -2.74
C PRO A 55 6.16 -22.23 -3.78
N THR A 56 5.29 -22.55 -4.75
CA THR A 56 5.56 -23.59 -5.74
C THR A 56 6.54 -23.16 -6.82
N ASP A 57 6.37 -21.96 -7.39
CA ASP A 57 7.17 -21.48 -8.53
C ASP A 57 7.80 -20.11 -8.29
N ARG A 58 7.65 -19.55 -7.09
CA ARG A 58 8.18 -18.24 -6.70
C ARG A 58 7.61 -17.08 -7.49
N ARG A 59 6.51 -17.30 -8.22
CA ARG A 59 5.86 -16.24 -9.00
C ARG A 59 5.32 -15.14 -8.06
N ALA A 60 5.64 -13.88 -8.38
CA ALA A 60 5.13 -12.74 -7.66
C ALA A 60 3.67 -12.49 -8.02
N VAL A 61 2.79 -12.48 -7.03
CA VAL A 61 1.34 -12.43 -7.22
C VAL A 61 0.66 -11.29 -6.49
N GLY A 62 1.39 -10.52 -5.69
CA GLY A 62 0.83 -9.38 -5.00
C GLY A 62 1.89 -8.55 -4.30
N PHE A 63 1.54 -7.33 -3.94
CA PHE A 63 2.43 -6.46 -3.18
C PHE A 63 1.62 -5.51 -2.30
N ALA A 64 2.30 -4.94 -1.31
CA ALA A 64 1.77 -3.87 -0.47
C ALA A 64 2.85 -2.82 -0.24
N GLU A 65 2.45 -1.57 -0.22
CA GLU A 65 3.31 -0.44 0.10
C GLU A 65 2.67 0.36 1.22
N ALA A 66 3.49 0.79 2.18
CA ALA A 66 3.04 1.62 3.29
C ALA A 66 4.07 2.71 3.57
N ALA A 67 3.61 3.81 4.13
CA ALA A 67 4.45 4.93 4.53
C ALA A 67 4.11 5.37 5.94
N LEU A 68 5.11 5.88 6.68
CA LEU A 68 4.86 6.56 7.94
C LEU A 68 4.41 7.98 7.66
N ARG A 69 3.36 8.39 8.37
CA ARG A 69 2.87 9.76 8.35
C ARG A 69 2.93 10.31 9.77
N THR A 70 3.53 11.49 9.92
CA THR A 70 3.66 12.19 11.19
C THR A 70 2.67 13.33 11.33
N ASP A 71 2.14 13.83 10.21
CA ASP A 71 1.05 14.80 10.20
C ASP A 71 -0.27 14.10 10.53
N TYR A 72 -1.28 14.89 10.92
CA TYR A 72 -2.59 14.32 11.22
C TYR A 72 -3.16 13.55 10.03
N VAL A 73 -3.62 12.33 10.31
CA VAL A 73 -4.31 11.47 9.34
C VAL A 73 -5.77 11.37 9.78
N ASN A 74 -6.68 11.69 8.87
CA ASN A 74 -8.12 11.61 9.14
C ASN A 74 -8.51 10.23 9.68
N GLY A 75 -9.28 10.20 10.74
CA GLY A 75 -9.78 8.98 11.34
C GLY A 75 -8.80 8.25 12.26
N THR A 76 -7.66 8.87 12.60
CA THR A 76 -6.67 8.29 13.51
C THR A 76 -6.47 9.14 14.74
N ASP A 77 -5.96 8.51 15.81
CA ASP A 77 -5.79 9.15 17.13
C ASP A 77 -4.33 9.19 17.60
N SER A 78 -3.39 8.74 16.79
CA SER A 78 -1.99 8.62 17.17
C SER A 78 -1.05 9.20 16.12
N SER A 79 0.24 9.28 16.46
CA SER A 79 1.33 9.68 15.55
C SER A 79 2.63 9.07 16.05
N PRO A 80 3.48 8.49 15.19
CA PRO A 80 3.25 8.34 13.74
C PRO A 80 2.17 7.31 13.45
N VAL A 81 1.58 7.40 12.26
CA VAL A 81 0.62 6.43 11.75
C VAL A 81 1.22 5.78 10.51
N ALA A 82 1.09 4.46 10.40
CA ALA A 82 1.40 3.78 9.15
C ALA A 82 0.19 3.90 8.22
N PHE A 83 0.43 4.25 6.98
CA PHE A 83 -0.63 4.39 5.97
C PHE A 83 -0.39 3.39 4.84
N LEU A 84 -1.39 2.56 4.56
CA LEU A 84 -1.36 1.60 3.46
C LEU A 84 -1.62 2.36 2.16
N GLU A 85 -0.55 2.58 1.40
CA GLU A 85 -0.59 3.39 0.17
C GLU A 85 -1.05 2.56 -1.03
N GLY A 86 -0.77 1.27 -1.05
CA GLY A 86 -1.17 0.39 -2.13
C GLY A 86 -1.21 -1.06 -1.69
N LEU A 87 -2.17 -1.79 -2.23
CA LEU A 87 -2.34 -3.23 -2.00
C LEU A 87 -2.91 -3.84 -3.27
N TYR A 88 -2.21 -4.81 -3.83
CA TYR A 88 -2.64 -5.48 -5.04
C TYR A 88 -2.40 -6.97 -4.94
N VAL A 89 -3.37 -7.75 -5.40
CA VAL A 89 -3.26 -9.21 -5.56
C VAL A 89 -3.76 -9.56 -6.95
N SER A 90 -3.00 -10.37 -7.67
CA SER A 90 -3.37 -10.84 -9.00
C SER A 90 -4.75 -11.50 -8.99
N PRO A 91 -5.64 -11.16 -9.96
CA PRO A 91 -7.02 -11.64 -9.92
C PRO A 91 -7.17 -13.17 -9.88
N LYS A 92 -6.24 -13.90 -10.49
CA LYS A 92 -6.29 -15.36 -10.57
C LYS A 92 -6.07 -16.06 -9.24
N VAL A 93 -5.51 -15.37 -8.25
CA VAL A 93 -5.15 -15.95 -6.95
C VAL A 93 -5.80 -15.22 -5.79
N ARG A 94 -6.83 -14.43 -6.03
CA ARG A 94 -7.59 -13.76 -4.98
C ARG A 94 -8.34 -14.76 -4.12
N ARG A 95 -8.70 -14.35 -2.90
CA ARG A 95 -9.40 -15.18 -1.90
C ARG A 95 -8.56 -16.35 -1.37
N GLN A 96 -7.23 -16.26 -1.47
CA GLN A 96 -6.30 -17.28 -0.95
C GLN A 96 -5.49 -16.77 0.25
N GLY A 97 -5.94 -15.68 0.89
CA GLY A 97 -5.27 -15.12 2.05
C GLY A 97 -4.02 -14.29 1.75
N ILE A 98 -3.76 -14.00 0.48
CA ILE A 98 -2.54 -13.25 0.08
C ILE A 98 -2.61 -11.81 0.59
N ALA A 99 -3.75 -11.13 0.42
CA ALA A 99 -3.92 -9.76 0.92
C ALA A 99 -3.74 -9.71 2.45
N ALA A 100 -4.31 -10.65 3.17
CA ALA A 100 -4.16 -10.74 4.63
C ALA A 100 -2.71 -10.93 5.04
N ALA A 101 -1.96 -11.77 4.32
CA ALA A 101 -0.54 -11.99 4.60
C ALA A 101 0.29 -10.73 4.34
N LEU A 102 -0.01 -10.00 3.28
CA LEU A 102 0.65 -8.73 2.96
C LEU A 102 0.36 -7.66 4.03
N VAL A 103 -0.91 -7.52 4.42
CA VAL A 103 -1.29 -6.56 5.47
C VAL A 103 -0.67 -6.94 6.81
N ALA A 104 -0.57 -8.23 7.12
CA ALA A 104 0.11 -8.69 8.33
C ALA A 104 1.60 -8.31 8.35
N ALA A 105 2.28 -8.40 7.20
CA ALA A 105 3.67 -7.97 7.08
C ALA A 105 3.81 -6.45 7.27
N VAL A 106 2.92 -5.68 6.68
CA VAL A 106 2.87 -4.22 6.86
C VAL A 106 2.63 -3.88 8.33
N ALA A 107 1.69 -4.56 8.98
CA ALA A 107 1.39 -4.32 10.39
C ALA A 107 2.59 -4.61 11.30
N ARG A 108 3.34 -5.68 11.04
CA ARG A 108 4.58 -5.97 11.78
C ARG A 108 5.62 -4.87 11.59
N TRP A 109 5.82 -4.43 10.36
CA TRP A 109 6.72 -3.33 10.05
C TRP A 109 6.28 -2.05 10.80
N ALA A 110 5.00 -1.72 10.74
CA ALA A 110 4.44 -0.54 11.40
C ALA A 110 4.69 -0.55 12.91
N ARG A 111 4.44 -1.70 13.56
CA ARG A 111 4.71 -1.84 14.99
C ARG A 111 6.19 -1.67 15.31
N ALA A 112 7.07 -2.20 14.47
CA ALA A 112 8.52 -2.03 14.64
C ALA A 112 8.93 -0.56 14.51
N GLN A 113 8.19 0.26 13.77
CA GLN A 113 8.42 1.69 13.65
C GLN A 113 7.75 2.51 14.76
N GLY A 114 7.09 1.86 15.71
CA GLY A 114 6.43 2.52 16.85
C GLY A 114 4.99 2.92 16.61
N CYS A 115 4.37 2.49 15.52
CA CYS A 115 2.97 2.79 15.22
C CYS A 115 2.02 1.89 16.00
N THR A 116 0.88 2.45 16.39
CA THR A 116 -0.23 1.71 17.00
C THR A 116 -1.44 1.64 16.10
N GLU A 117 -1.40 2.33 14.97
CA GLU A 117 -2.49 2.34 13.99
C GLU A 117 -1.95 2.14 12.58
N LEU A 118 -2.70 1.39 11.76
CA LEU A 118 -2.52 1.29 10.32
C LEU A 118 -3.77 1.86 9.67
N ALA A 119 -3.62 2.94 8.93
CA ALA A 119 -4.71 3.61 8.24
C ALA A 119 -4.70 3.28 6.76
N SER A 120 -5.83 3.47 6.13
CA SER A 120 -5.98 3.32 4.68
C SER A 120 -7.17 4.16 4.24
N ASP A 121 -7.30 4.36 2.93
CA ASP A 121 -8.47 5.02 2.38
C ASP A 121 -8.91 4.36 1.07
N THR A 122 -10.10 4.71 0.63
CA THR A 122 -10.63 4.26 -0.65
C THR A 122 -11.68 5.27 -1.11
N PRO A 123 -11.88 5.44 -2.43
CA PRO A 123 -12.96 6.29 -2.92
C PRO A 123 -14.32 5.85 -2.39
N LEU A 124 -15.20 6.82 -2.14
CA LEU A 124 -16.52 6.57 -1.58
C LEU A 124 -17.37 5.62 -2.41
N ASP A 125 -17.17 5.63 -3.72
CA ASP A 125 -17.92 4.78 -4.65
C ASP A 125 -17.29 3.40 -4.88
N ASN A 126 -16.10 3.14 -4.33
CA ASN A 126 -15.43 1.85 -4.46
C ASN A 126 -15.88 0.88 -3.37
N VAL A 127 -17.09 0.37 -3.50
CA VAL A 127 -17.70 -0.52 -2.51
C VAL A 127 -16.93 -1.84 -2.38
N THR A 128 -16.37 -2.35 -3.47
CA THR A 128 -15.56 -3.58 -3.44
C THR A 128 -14.34 -3.41 -2.55
N SER A 129 -13.62 -2.31 -2.68
CA SER A 129 -12.46 -2.01 -1.83
C SER A 129 -12.86 -1.85 -0.36
N GLN A 130 -13.99 -1.20 -0.09
CA GLN A 130 -14.51 -1.05 1.27
C GLN A 130 -14.75 -2.40 1.92
N ARG A 131 -15.35 -3.35 1.20
CA ARG A 131 -15.59 -4.71 1.71
C ARG A 131 -14.29 -5.48 1.95
N VAL A 132 -13.30 -5.29 1.09
CA VAL A 132 -11.98 -5.90 1.28
C VAL A 132 -11.33 -5.36 2.54
N HIS A 133 -11.38 -4.05 2.78
CA HIS A 133 -10.85 -3.44 4.00
C HIS A 133 -11.50 -4.03 5.25
N GLU A 134 -12.83 -4.15 5.26
CA GLU A 134 -13.56 -4.73 6.39
C GLU A 134 -13.11 -6.18 6.66
N ARG A 135 -12.98 -6.99 5.61
CA ARG A 135 -12.52 -8.38 5.75
C ARG A 135 -11.08 -8.50 6.25
N LEU A 136 -10.24 -7.50 5.95
CA LEU A 136 -8.87 -7.45 6.43
C LEU A 136 -8.75 -6.96 7.87
N GLY A 137 -9.85 -6.51 8.48
CA GLY A 137 -9.88 -6.06 9.85
C GLY A 137 -9.87 -4.54 10.03
N PHE A 138 -9.96 -3.78 8.95
CA PHE A 138 -10.11 -2.33 9.05
C PHE A 138 -11.55 -1.96 9.42
N THR A 139 -11.68 -0.88 10.19
CA THR A 139 -12.96 -0.30 10.55
C THR A 139 -13.09 1.07 9.90
N GLU A 140 -14.22 1.34 9.25
CA GLU A 140 -14.49 2.66 8.69
C GLU A 140 -14.53 3.70 9.82
N THR A 141 -13.79 4.80 9.67
CA THR A 141 -13.70 5.85 10.68
C THR A 141 -14.31 7.17 10.22
N GLU A 142 -14.02 7.59 8.99
CA GLU A 142 -14.48 8.88 8.47
C GLU A 142 -14.77 8.81 6.98
N ARG A 143 -15.72 9.68 6.56
CA ARG A 143 -15.95 9.98 5.14
C ARG A 143 -15.64 11.45 4.93
N VAL A 144 -14.84 11.76 3.93
CA VAL A 144 -14.37 13.14 3.68
C VAL A 144 -14.68 13.57 2.27
N VAL A 145 -14.93 14.86 2.12
CA VAL A 145 -15.02 15.53 0.83
C VAL A 145 -13.82 16.44 0.69
N TYR A 146 -13.07 16.27 -0.39
CA TYR A 146 -11.89 17.08 -0.65
C TYR A 146 -12.26 18.24 -1.58
N PHE A 147 -11.68 19.41 -1.29
CA PHE A 147 -11.85 20.59 -2.12
C PHE A 147 -10.49 21.08 -2.59
N ASN A 148 -10.42 21.60 -3.80
CA ASN A 148 -9.20 22.16 -4.37
C ASN A 148 -9.54 23.44 -5.12
N MET A 149 -8.75 24.45 -4.92
CA MET A 149 -8.83 25.69 -5.69
C MET A 149 -7.46 25.95 -6.30
N PRO A 150 -7.31 25.79 -7.63
CA PRO A 150 -6.03 26.17 -8.27
C PRO A 150 -5.76 27.66 -8.06
N LEU A 151 -4.54 27.96 -7.64
CA LEU A 151 -4.10 29.35 -7.53
C LEU A 151 -3.34 29.68 -8.80
N GLY A 152 -3.78 30.70 -9.51
CA GLY A 152 -3.07 31.19 -10.68
C GLY A 152 -1.67 31.70 -10.32
N ASP A 153 -0.90 32.09 -11.32
CA ASP A 153 0.45 32.56 -11.13
C ASP A 153 0.54 34.00 -10.54
N GLY A 154 -0.60 34.53 -10.14
CA GLY A 154 -0.69 35.86 -9.49
C GLY A 154 -0.69 37.04 -10.44
N HIS A 155 -0.71 36.81 -11.72
CA HIS A 155 -0.84 37.88 -12.72
C HIS A 155 -2.31 38.18 -12.99
N ARG A 156 -2.65 39.44 -12.92
CA ARG A 156 -3.95 39.96 -13.31
C ARG A 156 -3.80 40.97 -14.41
#